data_4ceefc0a28bec47d5867dc9a4da80314
#
_entry.id   4ceefc0a28bec47d5867dc9a4da80314
#
_cell.length_a   1.000
_cell.length_b   1.000
_cell.length_c   1.000
_cell.angle_alpha   90.00
_cell.angle_beta   90.00
_cell.angle_gamma   90.00
#
_symmetry.space_group_name_H-M   'P 1'
#
loop_
_entity.id
_entity.type
_entity.pdbx_description
1 polymer ?
#
loop_
_entity_poly.entity_id
_entity_poly.type
_entity_poly.pdbx_seq_one_letter_code
_entity_poly.pdbx_strand_id
1 'polypeptide(L)'
;RRQLFWVAKPFTPFQEGTKDFEEWNDWFSDDAELGEIIQHSTCATPAFIGLLYTDSYPNYYYICLSDLNPENPIVWSTDHEVFFTDVTNEGALEDFLNKFMTKEEFIDIVKRKLEQ
;
A
#
# COMPACT_ATOMS: atom_id res chain seq x y z
N ARG A 1 -4.46 21.54 -0.49
CA ARG A 1 -4.80 20.20 -0.03
C ARG A 1 -4.69 19.22 -1.19
N ARG A 2 -3.92 18.15 -1.02
CA ARG A 2 -3.74 17.14 -2.05
C ARG A 2 -5.00 16.31 -2.20
N GLN A 3 -5.31 15.99 -3.43
CA GLN A 3 -6.41 15.09 -3.72
C GLN A 3 -5.93 13.65 -3.52
N LEU A 4 -6.75 12.85 -2.84
CA LEU A 4 -6.47 11.44 -2.60
C LEU A 4 -7.36 10.59 -3.50
N PHE A 5 -6.75 9.59 -4.12
CA PHE A 5 -7.46 8.66 -4.99
C PHE A 5 -7.42 7.27 -4.36
N TRP A 6 -8.59 6.80 -3.93
CA TRP A 6 -8.73 5.51 -3.27
C TRP A 6 -8.73 4.38 -4.29
N VAL A 7 -7.92 3.39 -4.04
CA VAL A 7 -7.79 2.22 -4.91
C VAL A 7 -8.39 0.99 -4.24
N ALA A 8 -7.94 0.66 -3.04
CA ALA A 8 -8.45 -0.42 -2.19
C ALA A 8 -8.58 -1.75 -2.93
N LYS A 9 -7.50 -2.20 -3.58
CA LYS A 9 -7.51 -3.47 -4.30
C LYS A 9 -6.17 -4.21 -4.13
N PRO A 10 -6.19 -5.55 -4.28
CA PRO A 10 -4.96 -6.34 -4.17
C PRO A 10 -3.91 -5.93 -5.20
N PHE A 11 -2.64 -6.01 -4.79
CA PHE A 11 -1.51 -5.74 -5.67
C PHE A 11 -0.40 -6.74 -5.33
N THR A 12 -0.07 -7.59 -6.29
CA THR A 12 0.84 -8.72 -6.06
C THR A 12 1.98 -8.78 -7.09
N PRO A 13 2.75 -7.68 -7.28
CA PRO A 13 3.76 -7.64 -8.33
C PRO A 13 4.96 -8.53 -8.06
N PHE A 14 5.14 -9.02 -6.83
CA PHE A 14 6.27 -9.86 -6.45
C PHE A 14 5.90 -11.33 -6.32
N GLN A 15 4.67 -11.70 -6.66
CA GLN A 15 4.21 -13.09 -6.58
C GLN A 15 4.10 -13.69 -7.98
N GLU A 16 4.93 -14.70 -8.26
CA GLU A 16 4.88 -15.41 -9.53
C GLU A 16 3.50 -16.03 -9.73
N GLY A 17 3.06 -16.02 -10.99
CA GLY A 17 1.78 -16.58 -11.37
C GLY A 17 0.61 -15.63 -11.26
N THR A 18 0.83 -14.41 -10.83
CA THR A 18 -0.22 -13.40 -10.79
C THR A 18 -0.12 -12.47 -12.00
N LYS A 19 -1.23 -11.84 -12.33
CA LYS A 19 -1.27 -10.86 -13.43
C LYS A 19 -0.39 -9.66 -13.12
N ASP A 20 -0.38 -9.20 -11.88
CA ASP A 20 0.47 -8.09 -11.47
C ASP A 20 1.94 -8.41 -11.66
N PHE A 21 2.35 -9.63 -11.32
CA PHE A 21 3.73 -10.06 -11.55
C PHE A 21 4.11 -9.95 -13.02
N GLU A 22 3.24 -10.41 -13.93
CA GLU A 22 3.50 -10.36 -15.36
C GLU A 22 3.60 -8.93 -15.88
N GLU A 23 2.78 -8.01 -15.34
CA GLU A 23 2.76 -6.62 -15.78
C GLU A 23 3.90 -5.80 -15.19
N TRP A 24 4.32 -6.08 -13.96
CA TRP A 24 5.15 -5.17 -13.20
C TRP A 24 6.55 -5.68 -12.86
N ASN A 25 6.85 -6.97 -13.00
CA ASN A 25 8.13 -7.48 -12.51
C ASN A 25 9.35 -6.82 -13.18
N ASP A 26 9.22 -6.39 -14.43
CA ASP A 26 10.30 -5.72 -15.15
C ASP A 26 10.52 -4.28 -14.66
N TRP A 27 9.56 -3.72 -13.96
CA TRP A 27 9.64 -2.36 -13.46
C TRP A 27 10.33 -2.28 -12.09
N PHE A 28 10.43 -3.39 -11.39
CA PHE A 28 11.04 -3.41 -10.07
C PHE A 28 12.50 -3.84 -10.20
N SER A 29 13.38 -3.04 -9.61
CA SER A 29 14.80 -3.38 -9.59
C SER A 29 15.09 -4.37 -8.47
N ASP A 30 16.28 -4.99 -8.54
CA ASP A 30 16.77 -5.85 -7.47
C ASP A 30 17.02 -5.07 -6.17
N ASP A 31 17.04 -3.74 -6.25
CA ASP A 31 17.25 -2.85 -5.11
C ASP A 31 15.98 -2.53 -4.34
N ALA A 32 14.85 -3.16 -4.67
CA ALA A 32 13.60 -2.91 -3.96
C ALA A 32 13.76 -3.12 -2.45
N GLU A 33 13.20 -2.20 -1.68
CA GLU A 33 13.34 -2.15 -0.22
C GLU A 33 12.34 -3.06 0.49
N LEU A 34 12.21 -4.29 0.00
CA LEU A 34 11.25 -5.24 0.56
C LEU A 34 11.66 -5.80 1.91
N GLY A 35 12.98 -5.79 2.21
CA GLY A 35 13.46 -6.34 3.48
C GLY A 35 12.81 -5.70 4.70
N GLU A 36 12.60 -4.39 4.67
CA GLU A 36 11.97 -3.67 5.76
C GLU A 36 10.50 -4.07 5.91
N ILE A 37 9.81 -4.22 4.80
CA ILE A 37 8.41 -4.63 4.80
C ILE A 37 8.27 -6.08 5.27
N ILE A 38 9.16 -6.94 4.81
CA ILE A 38 9.14 -8.38 5.16
C ILE A 38 9.32 -8.58 6.66
N GLN A 39 10.05 -7.71 7.35
CA GLN A 39 10.18 -7.79 8.80
C GLN A 39 8.84 -7.70 9.52
N HIS A 40 7.85 -7.08 8.91
CA HIS A 40 6.50 -6.92 9.47
C HIS A 40 5.51 -7.93 8.90
N SER A 41 6.00 -8.96 8.24
CA SER A 41 5.14 -9.95 7.60
C SER A 41 5.70 -11.37 7.79
N THR A 42 4.85 -12.35 7.56
CA THR A 42 5.25 -13.76 7.61
C THR A 42 5.56 -14.32 6.21
N CYS A 43 5.44 -13.50 5.18
CA CYS A 43 5.69 -13.91 3.80
C CYS A 43 7.09 -13.52 3.36
N ALA A 44 7.74 -14.38 2.60
CA ALA A 44 9.01 -14.05 1.96
C ALA A 44 8.81 -13.04 0.83
N THR A 45 7.68 -13.11 0.14
CA THR A 45 7.33 -12.18 -0.92
C THR A 45 5.99 -11.53 -0.57
N PRO A 46 5.98 -10.25 -0.20
CA PRO A 46 4.76 -9.62 0.29
C PRO A 46 3.69 -9.46 -0.78
N ALA A 47 2.46 -9.68 -0.36
CA ALA A 47 1.28 -9.31 -1.12
C ALA A 47 0.68 -8.07 -0.48
N PHE A 48 0.20 -7.15 -1.28
CA PHE A 48 -0.27 -5.85 -0.80
C PHE A 48 -1.73 -5.59 -1.13
N ILE A 49 -2.33 -4.72 -0.34
CA ILE A 49 -3.53 -3.99 -0.75
C ILE A 49 -3.04 -2.59 -1.12
N GLY A 50 -3.23 -2.20 -2.37
CA GLY A 50 -3.02 -0.82 -2.79
C GLY A 50 -4.12 0.04 -2.17
N LEU A 51 -3.76 0.97 -1.29
CA LEU A 51 -4.72 1.73 -0.50
C LEU A 51 -5.17 2.99 -1.24
N LEU A 52 -4.23 3.88 -1.53
CA LEU A 52 -4.52 5.12 -2.24
C LEU A 52 -3.25 5.69 -2.88
N TYR A 53 -3.41 6.72 -3.69
CA TYR A 53 -2.29 7.51 -4.19
C TYR A 53 -2.67 9.00 -4.20
N THR A 54 -1.65 9.87 -4.31
CA THR A 54 -1.84 11.32 -4.35
C THR A 54 -1.54 11.85 -5.75
N ASP A 55 -2.11 13.02 -6.09
CA ASP A 55 -2.04 13.55 -7.45
C ASP A 55 -0.80 14.40 -7.76
N SER A 56 -0.30 15.19 -6.81
CA SER A 56 0.75 16.17 -7.10
C SER A 56 2.16 15.61 -7.11
N TYR A 57 2.45 14.69 -6.24
CA TYR A 57 3.68 13.92 -6.18
C TYR A 57 3.17 12.51 -5.91
N PRO A 58 2.90 11.72 -6.96
CA PRO A 58 2.14 10.48 -6.79
C PRO A 58 2.87 9.46 -5.94
N ASN A 59 2.67 9.57 -4.66
CA ASN A 59 3.06 8.56 -3.71
C ASN A 59 1.97 7.51 -3.68
N TYR A 60 2.37 6.26 -3.65
CA TYR A 60 1.47 5.12 -3.53
C TYR A 60 1.57 4.57 -2.13
N TYR A 61 0.43 4.22 -1.57
CA TYR A 61 0.32 3.75 -0.19
C TYR A 61 -0.23 2.33 -0.19
N TYR A 62 0.45 1.45 0.52
CA TYR A 62 0.15 0.02 0.52
C TYR A 62 0.09 -0.53 1.93
N ILE A 63 -0.70 -1.59 2.10
CA ILE A 63 -0.72 -2.40 3.32
C ILE A 63 -0.29 -3.80 2.93
N CYS A 64 0.61 -4.40 3.72
CA CYS A 64 1.03 -5.78 3.49
C CYS A 64 -0.05 -6.72 4.05
N LEU A 65 -0.51 -7.67 3.22
CA LEU A 65 -1.54 -8.61 3.63
C LEU A 65 -1.12 -9.52 4.78
N SER A 66 0.17 -9.80 4.88
CA SER A 66 0.71 -10.66 5.94
C SER A 66 1.37 -9.86 7.06
N ASP A 67 0.93 -8.62 7.26
CA ASP A 67 1.39 -7.81 8.39
C ASP A 67 1.13 -8.55 9.70
N LEU A 68 2.06 -8.44 10.64
CA LEU A 68 1.98 -9.11 11.94
C LEU A 68 0.81 -8.63 12.80
N ASN A 69 0.28 -7.46 12.50
CA ASN A 69 -0.90 -6.92 13.18
C ASN A 69 -1.99 -6.59 12.14
N PRO A 70 -2.73 -7.61 11.66
CA PRO A 70 -3.70 -7.40 10.58
C PRO A 70 -4.88 -6.51 10.95
N GLU A 71 -5.13 -6.28 12.23
CA GLU A 71 -6.21 -5.39 12.67
C GLU A 71 -5.83 -3.91 12.55
N ASN A 72 -4.55 -3.60 12.56
CA ASN A 72 -4.03 -2.25 12.44
C ASN A 72 -2.65 -2.28 11.78
N PRO A 73 -2.59 -2.67 10.50
CA PRO A 73 -1.31 -2.89 9.83
C PRO A 73 -0.57 -1.59 9.57
N ILE A 74 0.73 -1.72 9.28
CA ILE A 74 1.54 -0.57 8.90
C ILE A 74 1.23 -0.18 7.46
N VAL A 75 1.10 1.12 7.24
CA VAL A 75 0.97 1.68 5.90
C VAL A 75 2.37 2.01 5.38
N TRP A 76 2.67 1.52 4.20
CA TRP A 76 3.94 1.78 3.52
C TRP A 76 3.70 2.69 2.34
N SER A 77 4.58 3.66 2.13
CA SER A 77 4.50 4.53 0.98
C SER A 77 5.75 4.42 0.12
N THR A 78 5.57 4.64 -1.17
CA THR A 78 6.67 4.69 -2.11
C THR A 78 6.34 5.68 -3.22
N ASP A 79 7.36 6.35 -3.75
CA ASP A 79 7.22 7.31 -4.83
C ASP A 79 7.24 6.58 -6.18
N HIS A 80 6.52 7.12 -7.16
CA HIS A 80 6.44 6.53 -8.50
C HIS A 80 7.78 6.48 -9.24
N GLU A 81 8.72 7.35 -8.90
CA GLU A 81 10.04 7.37 -9.54
C GLU A 81 11.00 6.35 -8.96
N VAL A 82 10.76 5.96 -7.71
CA VAL A 82 11.62 5.02 -6.99
C VAL A 82 10.79 3.88 -6.41
N PHE A 83 9.88 3.37 -7.21
CA PHE A 83 8.85 2.42 -6.78
C PHE A 83 9.48 1.21 -6.11
N PHE A 84 9.25 1.07 -4.81
CA PHE A 84 9.79 0.02 -3.95
C PHE A 84 11.32 -0.04 -3.82
N THR A 85 12.05 0.92 -4.41
CA THR A 85 13.48 1.07 -4.09
C THR A 85 13.69 1.99 -2.91
N ASP A 86 12.68 2.79 -2.57
CA ASP A 86 12.67 3.62 -1.37
C ASP A 86 11.26 3.56 -0.81
N VAL A 87 11.11 3.03 0.40
CA VAL A 87 9.82 2.90 1.07
C VAL A 87 9.86 3.59 2.42
N THR A 88 8.72 4.17 2.80
CA THR A 88 8.59 4.86 4.09
C THR A 88 7.50 4.18 4.92
N ASN A 89 7.81 3.96 6.19
CA ASN A 89 6.82 3.51 7.16
C ASN A 89 5.99 4.71 7.60
N GLU A 90 4.73 4.74 7.22
CA GLU A 90 3.81 5.86 7.55
C GLU A 90 3.10 5.66 8.89
N GLY A 91 3.41 4.59 9.61
CA GLY A 91 2.75 4.27 10.85
C GLY A 91 1.58 3.32 10.66
N ALA A 92 0.93 2.96 11.77
CA ALA A 92 -0.22 2.08 11.72
C ALA A 92 -1.38 2.72 10.98
N LEU A 93 -2.23 1.91 10.36
CA LEU A 93 -3.33 2.36 9.53
C LEU A 93 -4.23 3.39 10.22
N GLU A 94 -4.59 3.14 11.47
CA GLU A 94 -5.47 4.05 12.20
C GLU A 94 -4.83 5.44 12.35
N ASP A 95 -3.57 5.49 12.76
CA ASP A 95 -2.84 6.75 12.91
C ASP A 95 -2.64 7.45 11.58
N PHE A 96 -2.34 6.68 10.54
CA PHE A 96 -2.17 7.22 9.20
C PHE A 96 -3.45 7.90 8.70
N LEU A 97 -4.58 7.21 8.84
CA LEU A 97 -5.86 7.74 8.37
C LEU A 97 -6.28 8.98 9.15
N ASN A 98 -5.97 9.03 10.44
CA ASN A 98 -6.30 10.20 11.28
C ASN A 98 -5.58 11.48 10.84
N LYS A 99 -4.51 11.37 10.06
CA LYS A 99 -3.81 12.54 9.51
C LYS A 99 -4.60 13.21 8.39
N PHE A 100 -5.50 12.49 7.74
CA PHE A 100 -6.19 12.94 6.54
C PHE A 100 -7.68 13.08 6.71
N MET A 101 -8.26 12.35 7.65
CA MET A 101 -9.71 12.28 7.77
C MET A 101 -10.12 11.80 9.16
N THR A 102 -11.38 12.04 9.49
CA THR A 102 -11.98 11.50 10.70
C THR A 102 -12.36 10.04 10.47
N LYS A 103 -12.63 9.33 11.57
CA LYS A 103 -13.12 7.96 11.49
C LYS A 103 -14.45 7.89 10.70
N GLU A 104 -15.31 8.88 10.90
CA GLU A 104 -16.60 8.95 10.22
C GLU A 104 -16.43 9.12 8.71
N GLU A 105 -15.51 10.00 8.30
CA GLU A 105 -15.20 10.20 6.89
C GLU A 105 -14.66 8.91 6.25
N PHE A 106 -13.80 8.21 6.97
CA PHE A 106 -13.25 6.94 6.49
C PHE A 106 -14.35 5.89 6.31
N ILE A 107 -15.24 5.76 7.27
CA ILE A 107 -16.35 4.81 7.20
C ILE A 107 -17.25 5.11 5.99
N ASP A 108 -17.51 6.38 5.71
CA ASP A 108 -18.27 6.78 4.53
C ASP A 108 -17.60 6.34 3.23
N ILE A 109 -16.28 6.48 3.16
CA ILE A 109 -15.51 6.04 1.97
C ILE A 109 -15.65 4.54 1.79
N VAL A 110 -15.49 3.78 2.86
CA VAL A 110 -15.60 2.31 2.82
C VAL A 110 -16.99 1.90 2.35
N LYS A 111 -18.04 2.52 2.89
CA LYS A 111 -19.41 2.20 2.49
C LYS A 111 -19.65 2.45 1.01
N ARG A 112 -19.15 3.56 0.50
CA ARG A 112 -19.31 3.88 -0.93
C ARG A 112 -18.58 2.87 -1.82
N LYS A 113 -17.41 2.41 -1.39
CA LYS A 113 -16.68 1.39 -2.13
C LYS A 113 -17.39 0.05 -2.14
N LEU A 114 -18.01 -0.31 -1.03
CA LEU A 114 -18.76 -1.56 -0.94
C LEU A 114 -20.04 -1.56 -1.76
N GLU A 115 -20.62 -0.39 -2.01
CA GLU A 115 -21.84 -0.23 -2.79
C GLU A 115 -21.59 -0.23 -4.30
N GLN A 116 -20.37 -0.15 -4.73
CA GLN A 116 -20.02 -0.12 -6.17
C GLN A 116 -20.00 -1.48 -6.81
#